data_bba69cc177b1f1cfa4223d27ab268037
#
_entry.id   bba69cc177b1f1cfa4223d27ab268037
#
_cell.length_a   1.000
_cell.length_b   1.000
_cell.length_c   1.000
_cell.angle_alpha   90.00
_cell.angle_beta   90.00
_cell.angle_gamma   90.00
#
_symmetry.space_group_name_H-M   'P 1'
#
loop_
_entity.id
_entity.type
_entity.pdbx_description
1 polymer ?
#
loop_
_entity_poly.entity_id
_entity_poly.type
_entity_poly.pdbx_seq_one_letter_code
_entity_poly.pdbx_strand_id
1 'polypeptide(L)'
;WEDFNFRASTVRICRAVERIADLDPLSKSKTKVIVSEPKTDTSRREIPLPNALCRYLKERQGERGGYVLTGTDKPSEPHTLYIRYERFLKRNGLDAYTFHALRHTFATRGIESGFDTKSLSEILGHADVTTTLRCYVHPSMEQKRRQMEHLFDAKIRGRKYGI
;
A
#
# COMPACT_ATOMS: atom_id res chain seq x y z
N TRP A 1 -8.67 12.84 -3.17
CA TRP A 1 -9.45 12.01 -4.10
C TRP A 1 -8.92 12.06 -5.54
N GLU A 2 -8.27 13.12 -5.97
CA GLU A 2 -7.71 13.32 -7.33
C GLU A 2 -6.79 12.18 -7.79
N ASP A 3 -6.14 11.48 -6.88
CA ASP A 3 -5.20 10.41 -7.20
C ASP A 3 -5.90 9.08 -7.51
N PHE A 4 -7.22 8.99 -7.31
CA PHE A 4 -8.01 7.81 -7.62
C PHE A 4 -8.59 7.88 -9.03
N ASN A 5 -8.33 6.86 -9.82
CA ASN A 5 -9.01 6.62 -11.08
C ASN A 5 -10.04 5.48 -10.90
N PHE A 6 -11.27 5.85 -10.54
CA PHE A 6 -12.33 4.88 -10.31
C PHE A 6 -12.77 4.13 -11.57
N ARG A 7 -12.51 4.69 -12.78
CA ARG A 7 -12.81 4.00 -14.04
C ARG A 7 -11.80 2.89 -14.32
N ALA A 8 -10.52 3.15 -14.08
CA ALA A 8 -9.44 2.17 -14.22
C ALA A 8 -9.24 1.30 -12.96
N SER A 9 -9.94 1.61 -11.86
CA SER A 9 -9.75 0.98 -10.55
C SER A 9 -8.29 1.05 -10.08
N THR A 10 -7.70 2.25 -10.13
CA THR A 10 -6.32 2.48 -9.70
C THR A 10 -6.20 3.68 -8.77
N VAL A 11 -5.09 3.73 -8.03
CA VAL A 11 -4.66 4.90 -7.26
C VAL A 11 -3.21 5.24 -7.57
N ARG A 12 -2.93 6.51 -7.79
CA ARG A 12 -1.58 7.04 -7.99
C ARG A 12 -0.95 7.43 -6.65
N ILE A 13 0.25 6.94 -6.39
CA ILE A 13 1.11 7.39 -5.29
C ILE A 13 2.10 8.39 -5.89
N CYS A 14 1.85 9.68 -5.72
CA CYS A 14 2.64 10.75 -6.34
C CYS A 14 2.95 11.89 -5.37
N ARG A 15 2.50 11.79 -4.11
CA ARG A 15 2.70 12.82 -3.08
C ARG A 15 3.11 12.19 -1.76
N ALA A 16 3.93 12.91 -1.00
CA ALA A 16 4.29 12.59 0.37
C ALA A 16 3.86 13.74 1.30
N VAL A 17 3.46 13.40 2.51
CA VAL A 17 3.15 14.39 3.55
C VAL A 17 4.23 14.27 4.62
N GLU A 18 4.97 15.35 4.83
CA GLU A 18 6.08 15.38 5.77
C GLU A 18 5.93 16.57 6.73
N ARG A 19 6.45 16.40 7.96
CA ARG A 19 6.63 17.49 8.89
C ARG A 19 8.08 17.94 8.85
N ILE A 20 8.31 19.19 8.53
CA ILE A 20 9.66 19.79 8.45
C ILE A 20 9.81 20.95 9.45
N ALA A 21 11.05 21.35 9.72
CA ALA A 21 11.31 22.56 10.47
C ALA A 21 10.76 23.78 9.73
N ASP A 22 10.14 24.67 10.48
CA ASP A 22 9.73 25.97 9.94
C ASP A 22 10.81 27.00 10.25
N LEU A 23 11.47 27.43 9.21
CA LEU A 23 12.58 28.41 9.32
C LEU A 23 12.10 29.87 9.25
N ASP A 24 10.79 30.11 9.17
CA ASP A 24 10.25 31.46 9.21
C ASP A 24 10.35 32.02 10.63
N PRO A 25 11.12 33.12 10.85
CA PRO A 25 11.27 33.73 12.17
C PRO A 25 9.96 34.29 12.75
N LEU A 26 8.97 34.56 11.90
CA LEU A 26 7.65 35.07 12.27
C LEU A 26 6.65 33.96 12.58
N SER A 27 6.99 32.70 12.31
CA SER A 27 6.13 31.58 12.57
C SER A 27 5.96 31.30 14.07
N LYS A 28 4.73 31.08 14.49
CA LYS A 28 4.41 30.67 15.87
C LYS A 28 4.78 29.20 16.16
N SER A 29 5.07 28.42 15.12
CA SER A 29 5.39 26.99 15.24
C SER A 29 6.79 26.72 14.74
N LYS A 30 7.53 25.88 15.45
CA LYS A 30 8.87 25.42 15.03
C LYS A 30 8.84 24.45 13.85
N THR A 31 7.67 23.96 13.48
CA THR A 31 7.52 22.98 12.40
C THR A 31 6.26 23.22 11.61
N LYS A 32 6.26 22.82 10.32
CA LYS A 32 5.10 22.85 9.43
C LYS A 32 4.93 21.54 8.67
N VAL A 33 3.70 21.25 8.28
CA VAL A 33 3.36 20.10 7.42
C VAL A 33 3.40 20.58 5.98
N ILE A 34 4.12 19.84 5.15
CA ILE A 34 4.18 20.09 3.71
C ILE A 34 3.72 18.86 2.93
N VAL A 35 3.21 19.10 1.74
CA VAL A 35 2.98 18.08 0.72
C VAL A 35 4.07 18.25 -0.31
N SER A 36 4.87 17.22 -0.52
CA SER A 36 5.98 17.20 -1.45
C SER A 36 5.84 16.05 -2.44
N GLU A 37 6.68 16.05 -3.45
CA GLU A 37 6.86 14.88 -4.31
C GLU A 37 7.63 13.79 -3.55
N PRO A 38 7.40 12.51 -3.88
CA PRO A 38 8.18 11.43 -3.32
C PRO A 38 9.66 11.57 -3.66
N LYS A 39 10.53 11.20 -2.72
CA LYS A 39 12.01 11.37 -2.83
C LYS A 39 12.66 10.50 -3.91
N THR A 40 12.00 9.43 -4.35
CA THR A 40 12.54 8.49 -5.35
C THR A 40 11.50 8.20 -6.42
N ASP A 41 11.96 7.93 -7.64
CA ASP A 41 11.09 7.56 -8.76
C ASP A 41 10.32 6.27 -8.48
N THR A 42 10.91 5.31 -7.80
CA THR A 42 10.24 4.06 -7.39
C THR A 42 9.09 4.28 -6.40
N SER A 43 9.09 5.43 -5.71
CA SER A 43 7.97 5.81 -4.83
C SER A 43 6.77 6.32 -5.62
N ARG A 44 6.97 6.82 -6.85
CA ARG A 44 5.89 7.18 -7.76
C ARG A 44 5.40 5.92 -8.44
N ARG A 45 4.16 5.55 -8.22
CA ARG A 45 3.58 4.33 -8.78
C ARG A 45 2.07 4.40 -8.86
N GLU A 46 1.52 3.58 -9.71
CA GLU A 46 0.09 3.33 -9.81
C GLU A 46 -0.22 1.95 -9.23
N ILE A 47 -1.21 1.88 -8.36
CA ILE A 47 -1.59 0.65 -7.66
C ILE A 47 -2.99 0.27 -8.10
N PRO A 48 -3.21 -0.95 -8.62
CA PRO A 48 -4.54 -1.45 -8.91
C PRO A 48 -5.32 -1.69 -7.61
N LEU A 49 -6.59 -1.33 -7.62
CA LEU A 49 -7.50 -1.49 -6.50
C LEU A 49 -8.43 -2.67 -6.74
N PRO A 50 -8.63 -3.55 -5.75
CA PRO A 50 -9.70 -4.55 -5.81
C PRO A 50 -11.06 -3.87 -6.01
N ASN A 51 -11.92 -4.48 -6.85
CA ASN A 51 -13.23 -3.90 -7.19
C ASN A 51 -14.09 -3.56 -5.96
N ALA A 52 -14.02 -4.40 -4.92
CA ALA A 52 -14.74 -4.16 -3.66
C ALA A 52 -14.25 -2.88 -2.97
N LEU A 53 -12.93 -2.68 -2.90
CA LEU A 53 -12.32 -1.49 -2.29
C LEU A 53 -12.63 -0.24 -3.14
N CYS A 54 -12.55 -0.35 -4.46
CA CYS A 54 -12.85 0.74 -5.37
C CYS A 54 -14.31 1.23 -5.19
N ARG A 55 -15.27 0.32 -5.10
CA ARG A 55 -16.68 0.60 -4.84
C ARG A 55 -16.88 1.30 -3.50
N TYR A 56 -16.31 0.72 -2.44
CA TYR A 56 -16.36 1.28 -1.09
C TYR A 56 -15.82 2.72 -1.02
N LEU A 57 -14.69 2.98 -1.69
CA LEU A 57 -14.10 4.32 -1.73
C LEU A 57 -14.95 5.30 -2.53
N LYS A 58 -15.50 4.86 -3.67
CA LYS A 58 -16.38 5.68 -4.52
C LYS A 58 -17.65 6.12 -3.79
N GLU A 59 -18.27 5.22 -3.04
CA GLU A 59 -19.44 5.52 -2.20
C GLU A 59 -19.12 6.57 -1.12
N ARG A 60 -17.88 6.53 -0.57
CA ARG A 60 -17.44 7.49 0.46
C ARG A 60 -16.97 8.82 -0.09
N GLN A 61 -16.56 8.86 -1.35
CA GLN A 61 -16.18 10.11 -1.99
C GLN A 61 -17.38 11.07 -2.02
N GLY A 62 -18.57 10.63 -2.49
CA GLY A 62 -19.76 11.46 -2.67
C GLY A 62 -19.41 12.76 -3.41
N GLU A 63 -19.90 13.89 -2.91
CA GLU A 63 -19.55 15.22 -3.38
C GLU A 63 -18.32 15.83 -2.68
N ARG A 64 -17.64 15.05 -1.84
CA ARG A 64 -16.50 15.51 -1.05
C ARG A 64 -15.23 15.56 -1.88
N GLY A 65 -14.66 16.76 -1.99
CA GLY A 65 -13.30 16.95 -2.47
C GLY A 65 -12.25 16.73 -1.38
N GLY A 66 -10.98 17.00 -1.69
CA GLY A 66 -9.89 17.04 -0.73
C GLY A 66 -9.28 15.69 -0.38
N TYR A 67 -8.72 15.59 0.81
CA TYR A 67 -7.98 14.41 1.26
C TYR A 67 -8.89 13.33 1.82
N VAL A 68 -8.63 12.07 1.46
CA VAL A 68 -9.45 10.89 1.84
C VAL A 68 -9.59 10.73 3.37
N LEU A 69 -8.49 10.93 4.11
CA LEU A 69 -8.47 10.69 5.56
C LEU A 69 -9.09 11.82 6.38
N THR A 70 -9.10 13.03 5.85
CA THR A 70 -9.62 14.21 6.57
C THR A 70 -10.99 14.64 6.06
N GLY A 71 -11.31 14.36 4.80
CA GLY A 71 -12.48 14.88 4.11
C GLY A 71 -12.44 16.40 3.89
N THR A 72 -11.24 17.01 3.99
CA THR A 72 -11.02 18.45 3.86
C THR A 72 -9.91 18.73 2.85
N ASP A 73 -9.65 20.01 2.58
CA ASP A 73 -8.54 20.51 1.75
C ASP A 73 -7.15 20.38 2.40
N LYS A 74 -7.10 19.94 3.68
CA LYS A 74 -5.85 19.78 4.42
C LYS A 74 -5.48 18.31 4.57
N PRO A 75 -4.21 17.94 4.34
CA PRO A 75 -3.75 16.56 4.55
C PRO A 75 -3.82 16.16 6.01
N SER A 76 -3.93 14.86 6.26
CA SER A 76 -3.77 14.34 7.61
C SER A 76 -2.32 14.54 8.08
N GLU A 77 -2.15 15.12 9.24
CA GLU A 77 -0.84 15.25 9.87
C GLU A 77 -0.32 13.86 10.25
N PRO A 78 0.93 13.48 9.81
CA PRO A 78 1.45 12.13 9.97
C PRO A 78 1.47 11.62 11.41
N HIS A 79 1.90 12.46 12.35
CA HIS A 79 1.92 12.10 13.78
C HIS A 79 0.51 11.89 14.36
N THR A 80 -0.44 12.72 13.97
CA THR A 80 -1.84 12.55 14.37
C THR A 80 -2.43 11.24 13.85
N LEU A 81 -2.11 10.87 12.61
CA LEU A 81 -2.52 9.60 12.04
C LEU A 81 -1.92 8.42 12.82
N TYR A 82 -0.64 8.52 13.15
CA TYR A 82 0.08 7.51 13.94
C TYR A 82 -0.56 7.32 15.34
N ILE A 83 -0.83 8.40 16.07
CA ILE A 83 -1.49 8.34 17.38
C ILE A 83 -2.90 7.72 17.28
N ARG A 84 -3.68 8.06 16.23
CA ARG A 84 -5.00 7.46 16.02
C ARG A 84 -4.90 5.96 15.79
N TYR A 85 -3.91 5.52 15.02
CA TYR A 85 -3.64 4.11 14.77
C TYR A 85 -3.23 3.38 16.05
N GLU A 86 -2.32 3.91 16.84
CA GLU A 86 -1.92 3.32 18.14
C GLU A 86 -3.12 3.18 19.09
N ARG A 87 -3.95 4.20 19.18
CA ARG A 87 -5.17 4.15 20.01
C ARG A 87 -6.15 3.07 19.51
N PHE A 88 -6.27 2.93 18.20
CA PHE A 88 -7.10 1.88 17.60
C PHE A 88 -6.54 0.50 17.96
N LEU A 89 -5.25 0.27 17.80
CA LEU A 89 -4.60 -0.99 18.16
C LEU A 89 -4.79 -1.32 19.64
N LYS A 90 -4.51 -0.38 20.52
CA LYS A 90 -4.65 -0.55 21.98
C LYS A 90 -6.09 -0.93 22.38
N ARG A 91 -7.09 -0.30 21.78
CA ARG A 91 -8.50 -0.64 22.03
C ARG A 91 -8.89 -2.04 21.61
N ASN A 92 -8.14 -2.63 20.68
CA ASN A 92 -8.39 -3.97 20.14
C ASN A 92 -7.39 -5.02 20.67
N GLY A 93 -6.57 -4.71 21.68
CA GLY A 93 -5.58 -5.64 22.22
C GLY A 93 -4.43 -5.97 21.27
N LEU A 94 -4.11 -5.07 20.34
CA LEU A 94 -3.10 -5.25 19.29
C LEU A 94 -1.93 -4.25 19.43
N ASP A 95 -1.68 -3.76 20.63
CA ASP A 95 -0.70 -2.71 20.93
C ASP A 95 0.76 -3.09 20.67
N ALA A 96 1.07 -4.39 20.46
CA ALA A 96 2.39 -4.86 20.06
C ALA A 96 2.74 -4.59 18.58
N TYR A 97 1.78 -4.15 17.75
CA TYR A 97 2.00 -3.99 16.32
C TYR A 97 2.25 -2.54 15.91
N THR A 98 3.23 -2.32 15.05
CA THR A 98 3.53 -1.00 14.48
C THR A 98 2.73 -0.73 13.21
N PHE A 99 2.66 0.54 12.77
CA PHE A 99 2.05 0.90 11.47
C PHE A 99 2.74 0.17 10.30
N HIS A 100 4.05 -0.04 10.40
CA HIS A 100 4.82 -0.76 9.37
C HIS A 100 4.45 -2.25 9.28
N ALA A 101 3.91 -2.83 10.35
CA ALA A 101 3.43 -4.22 10.34
C ALA A 101 2.31 -4.45 9.31
N LEU A 102 1.50 -3.43 8.99
CA LEU A 102 0.47 -3.53 7.94
C LEU A 102 1.11 -3.82 6.58
N ARG A 103 2.19 -3.09 6.25
CA ARG A 103 2.93 -3.28 5.00
C ARG A 103 3.60 -4.65 4.97
N HIS A 104 4.19 -5.07 6.07
CA HIS A 104 4.81 -6.39 6.19
C HIS A 104 3.79 -7.52 6.04
N THR A 105 2.64 -7.40 6.70
CA THR A 105 1.53 -8.35 6.58
C THR A 105 1.03 -8.43 5.14
N PHE A 106 0.85 -7.30 4.46
CA PHE A 106 0.46 -7.28 3.05
C PHE A 106 1.48 -8.00 2.17
N ALA A 107 2.78 -7.73 2.36
CA ALA A 107 3.85 -8.39 1.62
C ALA A 107 3.83 -9.91 1.83
N THR A 108 3.77 -10.36 3.07
CA THR A 108 3.73 -11.78 3.43
C THR A 108 2.50 -12.47 2.84
N ARG A 109 1.31 -11.89 3.03
CA ARG A 109 0.06 -12.44 2.47
C ARG A 109 0.04 -12.44 0.95
N GLY A 110 0.61 -11.43 0.31
CA GLY A 110 0.75 -11.40 -1.15
C GLY A 110 1.56 -12.59 -1.65
N ILE A 111 2.70 -12.86 -1.05
CA ILE A 111 3.55 -14.01 -1.40
C ILE A 111 2.84 -15.33 -1.12
N GLU A 112 2.23 -15.49 0.04
CA GLU A 112 1.46 -16.70 0.41
C GLU A 112 0.32 -16.98 -0.58
N SER A 113 -0.28 -15.92 -1.14
CA SER A 113 -1.35 -15.99 -2.15
C SER A 113 -0.84 -16.22 -3.57
N GLY A 114 0.49 -16.34 -3.77
CA GLY A 114 1.09 -16.60 -5.08
C GLY A 114 1.33 -15.33 -5.91
N PHE A 115 1.35 -14.15 -5.31
CA PHE A 115 1.75 -12.92 -6.01
C PHE A 115 3.17 -13.08 -6.57
N ASP A 116 3.37 -12.65 -7.81
CA ASP A 116 4.70 -12.49 -8.36
C ASP A 116 5.49 -11.46 -7.56
N THR A 117 6.71 -11.84 -7.16
CA THR A 117 7.54 -11.04 -6.24
C THR A 117 7.89 -9.67 -6.82
N LYS A 118 8.09 -9.58 -8.14
CA LYS A 118 8.40 -8.32 -8.81
C LYS A 118 7.19 -7.39 -8.78
N SER A 119 6.03 -7.87 -9.18
CA SER A 119 4.77 -7.10 -9.14
C SER A 119 4.43 -6.65 -7.73
N LEU A 120 4.64 -7.50 -6.71
CA LEU A 120 4.44 -7.15 -5.32
C LEU A 120 5.43 -6.06 -4.86
N SER A 121 6.69 -6.13 -5.27
CA SER A 121 7.72 -5.14 -4.99
C SER A 121 7.36 -3.77 -5.59
N GLU A 122 6.86 -3.74 -6.82
CA GLU A 122 6.40 -2.54 -7.51
C GLU A 122 5.19 -1.91 -6.80
N ILE A 123 4.18 -2.71 -6.42
CA ILE A 123 3.03 -2.25 -5.63
C ILE A 123 3.49 -1.63 -4.30
N LEU A 124 4.43 -2.28 -3.63
CA LEU A 124 5.01 -1.78 -2.39
C LEU A 124 5.91 -0.56 -2.60
N GLY A 125 6.47 -0.35 -3.78
CA GLY A 125 7.44 0.72 -4.08
C GLY A 125 8.79 0.47 -3.41
N HIS A 126 9.23 -0.80 -3.38
CA HIS A 126 10.59 -1.12 -2.96
C HIS A 126 11.55 -0.84 -4.12
N ALA A 127 12.64 -0.09 -3.83
CA ALA A 127 13.68 0.16 -4.81
C ALA A 127 14.42 -1.13 -5.22
N ASP A 128 14.47 -2.11 -4.30
CA ASP A 128 15.09 -3.40 -4.51
C ASP A 128 14.11 -4.53 -4.17
N VAL A 129 13.93 -5.45 -5.11
CA VAL A 129 13.11 -6.66 -4.98
C VAL A 129 13.57 -7.54 -3.81
N THR A 130 14.86 -7.52 -3.46
CA THR A 130 15.39 -8.27 -2.31
C THR A 130 14.73 -7.86 -0.99
N THR A 131 14.26 -6.63 -0.87
CA THR A 131 13.47 -6.19 0.29
C THR A 131 12.15 -6.93 0.40
N THR A 132 11.49 -7.21 -0.72
CA THR A 132 10.28 -8.03 -0.76
C THR A 132 10.61 -9.51 -0.49
N LEU A 133 11.71 -10.03 -1.04
CA LEU A 133 12.16 -11.40 -0.83
C LEU A 133 12.52 -11.69 0.64
N ARG A 134 13.00 -10.71 1.39
CA ARG A 134 13.26 -10.85 2.84
C ARG A 134 12.00 -11.14 3.65
N CYS A 135 10.83 -10.76 3.16
CA CYS A 135 9.55 -11.15 3.75
C CYS A 135 9.24 -12.64 3.51
N TYR A 136 10.02 -13.29 2.63
CA TYR A 136 9.84 -14.69 2.21
C TYR A 136 10.89 -15.60 2.86
N VAL A 137 10.77 -15.80 4.15
CA VAL A 137 11.84 -16.47 4.90
C VAL A 137 11.99 -17.95 4.55
N HIS A 138 10.94 -18.71 4.30
CA HIS A 138 11.00 -20.11 3.79
C HIS A 138 9.60 -20.53 3.27
N PRO A 139 9.44 -20.82 1.97
CA PRO A 139 8.20 -21.40 1.47
C PRO A 139 7.98 -22.79 2.07
N SER A 140 6.79 -23.01 2.62
CA SER A 140 6.44 -24.31 3.16
C SER A 140 6.43 -25.39 2.05
N MET A 141 6.64 -26.66 2.42
CA MET A 141 6.55 -27.77 1.45
C MET A 141 5.16 -27.83 0.79
N GLU A 142 4.13 -27.41 1.50
CA GLU A 142 2.78 -27.34 0.96
C GLU A 142 2.65 -26.26 -0.12
N GLN A 143 3.22 -25.06 0.10
CA GLN A 143 3.29 -24.03 -0.95
C GLN A 143 4.05 -24.51 -2.18
N LYS A 144 5.20 -25.15 -2.00
CA LYS A 144 5.97 -25.74 -3.12
C LYS A 144 5.13 -26.75 -3.90
N ARG A 145 4.40 -27.62 -3.20
CA ARG A 145 3.51 -28.61 -3.82
C ARG A 145 2.40 -27.93 -4.64
N ARG A 146 1.70 -26.96 -4.06
CA ARG A 146 0.66 -26.20 -4.79
C ARG A 146 1.19 -25.55 -6.06
N GLN A 147 2.38 -24.94 -6.00
CA GLN A 147 2.99 -24.32 -7.17
C GLN A 147 3.35 -25.36 -8.24
N MET A 148 3.84 -26.53 -7.84
CA MET A 148 4.11 -27.62 -8.78
C MET A 148 2.84 -28.17 -9.43
N GLU A 149 1.77 -28.35 -8.66
CA GLU A 149 0.47 -28.78 -9.19
C GLU A 149 -0.09 -27.73 -10.17
N HIS A 150 -0.05 -26.44 -9.80
CA HIS A 150 -0.51 -25.38 -10.67
C HIS A 150 0.28 -25.32 -12.01
N LEU A 151 1.60 -25.50 -11.94
CA LEU A 151 2.44 -25.55 -13.15
C LEU A 151 2.09 -26.75 -14.02
N PHE A 152 1.80 -27.89 -13.42
CA PHE A 152 1.45 -29.12 -14.11
C PHE A 152 0.07 -29.01 -14.78
N ASP A 153 -0.93 -28.50 -14.06
CA ASP A 153 -2.27 -28.27 -14.56
C ASP A 153 -2.30 -27.25 -15.70
N ALA A 154 -1.52 -26.19 -15.62
CA ALA A 154 -1.40 -25.21 -16.68
C ALA A 154 -0.84 -25.83 -17.97
N LYS A 155 0.16 -26.73 -17.87
CA LYS A 155 0.71 -27.47 -19.01
C LYS A 155 -0.29 -28.44 -19.62
N ILE A 156 -1.08 -29.13 -18.82
CA ILE A 156 -2.11 -30.07 -19.31
C ILE A 156 -3.22 -29.33 -20.02
N ARG A 157 -3.70 -28.21 -19.45
CA ARG A 157 -4.74 -27.37 -20.07
C ARG A 157 -4.25 -26.72 -21.38
N GLY A 158 -2.99 -26.26 -21.43
CA GLY A 158 -2.37 -25.71 -22.62
C GLY A 158 -2.23 -26.71 -23.77
N ARG A 159 -2.07 -28.01 -23.48
CA ARG A 159 -2.05 -29.09 -24.52
C ARG A 159 -3.41 -29.39 -25.09
N LYS A 160 -4.53 -29.00 -24.52
CA LYS A 160 -5.87 -29.19 -25.08
C LYS A 160 -6.25 -28.14 -26.13
N TYR A 161 -5.44 -27.09 -26.32
CA TYR A 161 -5.70 -26.02 -27.30
C TYR A 161 -4.53 -25.80 -28.28
N GLY A 162 -3.58 -26.72 -28.33
CA GLY A 162 -2.44 -26.64 -29.24
C GLY A 162 -2.39 -27.83 -30.18
N ILE A 163 -2.98 -27.65 -31.39
CA ILE A 163 -2.73 -28.34 -32.69
C ILE A 163 -2.94 -29.84 -32.69
#